data_057759297a0997e6e2c3e1d686c5fc79
#
_entry.id   057759297a0997e6e2c3e1d686c5fc79
#
_cell.length_a   1.000
_cell.length_b   1.000
_cell.length_c   1.000
_cell.angle_alpha   90.00
_cell.angle_beta   90.00
_cell.angle_gamma   90.00
#
_symmetry.space_group_name_H-M   'P 1'
#
loop_
_entity.id
_entity.type
_entity.pdbx_description
1 polymer ?
#
loop_
_entity_poly.entity_id
_entity_poly.type
_entity_poly.pdbx_seq_one_letter_code
_entity_poly.pdbx_strand_id
1 'polypeptide(L)'
;LGVDTTVFTVLPDNDIGRSAVRSLKANDVHISPIIFGGERMGVYFLEEGIGVRSSKVIYDRKHSAFAEYDYTTVDFKALLEGYDWLHLSGITPALSNSCQILIEAAIYAARQLGMTISFDCNYRSMLWSFDEARDIISRYLPYVDVLIGIEPLHLQDENGHDLKDGMSMQPDYEEQDRIFQAMADRYHFKAIARHVRYTHSSSENSL
;
A
#
# COMPACT_ATOMS: atom_id res chain seq x y z
N LEU A 1 16.82 8.69 -8.31
CA LEU A 1 17.31 8.57 -6.93
C LEU A 1 18.43 7.54 -6.74
N GLY A 2 18.81 6.79 -7.81
CA GLY A 2 19.93 5.83 -7.77
C GLY A 2 19.64 4.55 -6.99
N VAL A 3 18.37 4.17 -6.84
CA VAL A 3 17.95 2.91 -6.25
C VAL A 3 17.43 1.98 -7.33
N ASP A 4 17.98 0.77 -7.43
CA ASP A 4 17.46 -0.25 -8.32
C ASP A 4 16.07 -0.70 -7.86
N THR A 5 15.11 -0.61 -8.76
CA THR A 5 13.70 -0.85 -8.44
C THR A 5 13.11 -1.90 -9.37
N THR A 6 12.41 -2.87 -8.78
CA THR A 6 11.70 -3.92 -9.51
C THR A 6 10.21 -3.88 -9.15
N VAL A 7 9.35 -4.10 -10.12
CA VAL A 7 7.90 -4.21 -9.90
C VAL A 7 7.44 -5.64 -10.18
N PHE A 8 6.77 -6.24 -9.20
CA PHE A 8 5.96 -7.44 -9.39
C PHE A 8 4.50 -7.06 -9.62
N THR A 9 3.91 -7.52 -10.69
CA THR A 9 2.48 -7.33 -11.00
C THR A 9 2.01 -8.37 -12.01
N VAL A 10 0.69 -8.44 -12.20
CA VAL A 10 0.05 -9.24 -13.26
C VAL A 10 -0.67 -8.30 -14.21
N LEU A 11 -0.39 -8.41 -15.49
CA LEU A 11 -0.93 -7.56 -16.54
C LEU A 11 -1.60 -8.42 -17.63
N PRO A 12 -2.67 -7.95 -18.28
CA PRO A 12 -3.23 -8.64 -19.43
C PRO A 12 -2.24 -8.61 -20.61
N ASP A 13 -2.19 -9.71 -21.37
CA ASP A 13 -1.35 -9.79 -22.57
C ASP A 13 -2.01 -9.12 -23.77
N ASN A 14 -2.14 -7.81 -23.69
CA ASN A 14 -2.70 -6.94 -24.73
C ASN A 14 -1.93 -5.62 -24.82
N ASP A 15 -2.32 -4.73 -25.73
CA ASP A 15 -1.61 -3.47 -25.95
C ASP A 15 -1.63 -2.52 -24.74
N ILE A 16 -2.66 -2.59 -23.90
CA ILE A 16 -2.76 -1.78 -22.67
C ILE A 16 -1.73 -2.27 -21.63
N GLY A 17 -1.68 -3.60 -21.40
CA GLY A 17 -0.68 -4.21 -20.51
C GLY A 17 0.75 -3.96 -21.01
N ARG A 18 1.00 -4.12 -22.31
CA ARG A 18 2.29 -3.79 -22.92
C ARG A 18 2.64 -2.31 -22.83
N SER A 19 1.65 -1.42 -22.85
CA SER A 19 1.88 0.03 -22.63
C SER A 19 2.35 0.33 -21.20
N ALA A 20 1.76 -0.34 -20.20
CA ALA A 20 2.21 -0.23 -18.82
C ALA A 20 3.68 -0.67 -18.67
N VAL A 21 4.05 -1.80 -19.29
CA VAL A 21 5.45 -2.27 -19.31
C VAL A 21 6.39 -1.26 -19.94
N ARG A 22 6.00 -0.64 -21.07
CA ARG A 22 6.81 0.42 -21.69
C ARG A 22 7.01 1.62 -20.77
N SER A 23 5.96 2.01 -20.03
CA SER A 23 6.06 3.11 -19.06
C SER A 23 7.00 2.79 -17.90
N LEU A 24 6.96 1.57 -17.36
CA LEU A 24 7.88 1.12 -16.32
C LEU A 24 9.34 1.14 -16.81
N LYS A 25 9.61 0.56 -18.00
CA LYS A 25 10.94 0.56 -18.61
C LYS A 25 11.47 1.96 -18.89
N ALA A 26 10.63 2.89 -19.31
CA ALA A 26 11.01 4.29 -19.55
C ALA A 26 11.45 5.02 -18.28
N ASN A 27 11.15 4.48 -17.10
CA ASN A 27 11.56 4.98 -15.80
C ASN A 27 12.60 4.07 -15.11
N ASP A 28 13.33 3.27 -15.89
CA ASP A 28 14.38 2.36 -15.41
C ASP A 28 13.93 1.37 -14.33
N VAL A 29 12.64 0.95 -14.36
CA VAL A 29 12.10 -0.06 -13.46
C VAL A 29 12.30 -1.45 -14.07
N HIS A 30 12.88 -2.37 -13.31
CA HIS A 30 13.01 -3.77 -13.70
C HIS A 30 11.65 -4.46 -13.73
N ILE A 31 11.39 -5.19 -14.80
CA ILE A 31 10.08 -5.80 -15.10
C ILE A 31 10.12 -7.31 -15.19
N SER A 32 11.27 -7.94 -14.94
CA SER A 32 11.45 -9.40 -15.10
C SER A 32 10.40 -10.24 -14.37
N PRO A 33 9.89 -9.85 -13.18
CA PRO A 33 8.87 -10.64 -12.50
C PRO A 33 7.43 -10.29 -12.89
N ILE A 34 7.19 -9.53 -13.95
CA ILE A 34 5.82 -9.27 -14.43
C ILE A 34 5.26 -10.52 -15.08
N ILE A 35 4.09 -10.94 -14.59
CA ILE A 35 3.33 -12.05 -15.17
C ILE A 35 2.31 -11.48 -16.16
N PHE A 36 2.20 -12.12 -17.34
CA PHE A 36 1.13 -11.82 -18.29
C PHE A 36 0.02 -12.86 -18.15
N GLY A 37 -1.22 -12.39 -17.93
CA GLY A 37 -2.40 -13.24 -17.78
C GLY A 37 -3.65 -12.43 -17.51
N GLY A 38 -4.81 -13.10 -17.55
CA GLY A 38 -6.10 -12.43 -17.39
C GLY A 38 -6.46 -11.55 -18.59
N GLU A 39 -7.65 -10.94 -18.54
CA GLU A 39 -8.23 -10.24 -19.70
C GLU A 39 -8.14 -8.73 -19.62
N ARG A 40 -8.17 -8.16 -18.40
CA ARG A 40 -8.26 -6.71 -18.25
C ARG A 40 -7.26 -6.13 -17.28
N MET A 41 -6.85 -4.90 -17.54
CA MET A 41 -6.06 -4.09 -16.64
C MET A 41 -6.98 -3.31 -15.70
N GLY A 42 -6.63 -3.23 -14.42
CA GLY A 42 -7.27 -2.32 -13.49
C GLY A 42 -6.87 -0.88 -13.81
N VAL A 43 -7.84 0.02 -13.90
CA VAL A 43 -7.62 1.43 -14.23
C VAL A 43 -8.35 2.32 -13.22
N TYR A 44 -8.03 3.60 -13.24
CA TYR A 44 -8.85 4.64 -12.61
C TYR A 44 -8.95 5.84 -13.54
N PHE A 45 -10.01 6.60 -13.36
CA PHE A 45 -10.23 7.85 -14.07
C PHE A 45 -10.14 8.99 -13.06
N LEU A 46 -9.33 9.98 -13.37
CA LEU A 46 -9.24 11.23 -12.60
C LEU A 46 -10.01 12.30 -13.35
N GLU A 47 -11.10 12.77 -12.75
CA GLU A 47 -11.78 13.98 -13.18
C GLU A 47 -11.18 15.16 -12.42
N GLU A 48 -10.45 16.00 -13.13
CA GLU A 48 -9.81 17.17 -12.50
C GLU A 48 -10.85 18.20 -12.08
N GLY A 49 -10.71 18.71 -10.86
CA GLY A 49 -11.55 19.79 -10.35
C GLY A 49 -11.14 21.14 -10.92
N ILE A 50 -12.11 22.01 -11.13
CA ILE A 50 -11.88 23.38 -11.59
C ILE A 50 -12.60 24.35 -10.66
N GLY A 51 -11.89 25.36 -10.15
CA GLY A 51 -12.42 26.36 -9.24
C GLY A 51 -12.87 25.74 -7.91
N VAL A 52 -14.16 25.84 -7.58
CA VAL A 52 -14.74 25.29 -6.34
C VAL A 52 -15.08 23.80 -6.42
N ARG A 53 -14.98 23.21 -7.59
CA ARG A 53 -15.29 21.80 -7.82
C ARG A 53 -14.08 20.94 -7.49
N SER A 54 -14.22 20.03 -6.53
CA SER A 54 -13.17 19.07 -6.16
C SER A 54 -12.90 18.05 -7.26
N SER A 55 -11.66 17.60 -7.36
CA SER A 55 -11.29 16.46 -8.20
C SER A 55 -11.99 15.19 -7.72
N LYS A 56 -12.36 14.31 -8.67
CA LYS A 56 -13.02 13.04 -8.40
C LYS A 56 -12.24 11.89 -9.02
N VAL A 57 -12.01 10.84 -8.24
CA VAL A 57 -11.41 9.60 -8.73
C VAL A 57 -12.48 8.53 -8.85
N ILE A 58 -12.54 7.87 -10.01
CA ILE A 58 -13.41 6.72 -10.27
C ILE A 58 -12.51 5.51 -10.47
N TYR A 59 -12.62 4.52 -9.58
CA TYR A 59 -11.85 3.28 -9.67
C TYR A 59 -12.59 2.24 -10.50
N ASP A 60 -11.89 1.64 -11.46
CA ASP A 60 -12.32 0.49 -12.23
C ASP A 60 -11.26 -0.61 -12.14
N ARG A 61 -11.14 -1.24 -10.96
CA ARG A 61 -10.10 -2.22 -10.61
C ARG A 61 -10.63 -3.63 -10.39
N LYS A 62 -11.96 -3.79 -10.26
CA LYS A 62 -12.59 -5.11 -10.09
C LYS A 62 -12.28 -6.01 -11.27
N HIS A 63 -12.11 -7.30 -11.02
CA HIS A 63 -11.86 -8.31 -12.06
C HIS A 63 -10.65 -8.00 -12.96
N SER A 64 -9.67 -7.25 -12.45
CA SER A 64 -8.42 -7.06 -13.17
C SER A 64 -7.56 -8.33 -13.10
N ALA A 65 -6.68 -8.50 -14.09
CA ALA A 65 -5.70 -9.59 -14.11
C ALA A 65 -4.94 -9.72 -12.79
N PHE A 66 -4.55 -8.58 -12.20
CA PHE A 66 -3.89 -8.55 -10.89
C PHE A 66 -4.81 -8.99 -9.74
N ALA A 67 -6.07 -8.56 -9.73
CA ALA A 67 -6.98 -8.87 -8.62
C ALA A 67 -7.45 -10.32 -8.59
N GLU A 68 -7.48 -11.00 -9.74
CA GLU A 68 -8.01 -12.37 -9.90
C GLU A 68 -6.93 -13.44 -10.07
N TYR A 69 -5.66 -13.05 -10.10
CA TYR A 69 -4.57 -14.01 -10.24
C TYR A 69 -4.48 -14.95 -9.05
N ASP A 70 -4.18 -16.23 -9.30
CA ASP A 70 -3.95 -17.23 -8.25
C ASP A 70 -2.51 -17.14 -7.72
N TYR A 71 -2.32 -16.35 -6.67
CA TYR A 71 -1.01 -16.14 -6.04
C TYR A 71 -0.49 -17.34 -5.25
N THR A 72 -1.29 -18.39 -5.03
CA THR A 72 -0.81 -19.63 -4.42
C THR A 72 0.19 -20.39 -5.30
N THR A 73 0.21 -20.07 -6.59
CA THR A 73 1.12 -20.67 -7.57
C THR A 73 2.48 -19.97 -7.66
N VAL A 74 2.67 -18.84 -6.98
CA VAL A 74 3.89 -18.02 -7.05
C VAL A 74 4.88 -18.43 -5.97
N ASP A 75 6.10 -18.79 -6.35
CA ASP A 75 7.21 -18.95 -5.42
C ASP A 75 7.79 -17.58 -5.05
N PHE A 76 7.22 -16.94 -4.02
CA PHE A 76 7.68 -15.62 -3.55
C PHE A 76 9.10 -15.63 -3.02
N LYS A 77 9.61 -16.77 -2.50
CA LYS A 77 10.97 -16.84 -2.04
C LYS A 77 11.96 -16.74 -3.19
N ALA A 78 11.74 -17.51 -4.24
CA ALA A 78 12.55 -17.41 -5.47
C ALA A 78 12.41 -16.05 -6.15
N LEU A 79 11.19 -15.46 -6.12
CA LEU A 79 10.91 -14.15 -6.72
C LEU A 79 11.62 -13.00 -5.99
N LEU A 80 11.77 -13.09 -4.67
CA LEU A 80 12.37 -12.05 -3.83
C LEU A 80 13.86 -12.28 -3.54
N GLU A 81 14.44 -13.38 -4.00
CA GLU A 81 15.86 -13.67 -3.80
C GLU A 81 16.74 -12.60 -4.46
N GLY A 82 17.70 -12.07 -3.69
CA GLY A 82 18.63 -11.02 -4.18
C GLY A 82 18.14 -9.58 -3.98
N TYR A 83 16.94 -9.39 -3.39
CA TYR A 83 16.47 -8.06 -3.01
C TYR A 83 16.65 -7.82 -1.51
N ASP A 84 16.91 -6.54 -1.15
CA ASP A 84 17.14 -6.13 0.24
C ASP A 84 15.87 -5.51 0.87
N TRP A 85 14.94 -5.04 0.04
CA TRP A 85 13.78 -4.27 0.49
C TRP A 85 12.52 -4.66 -0.26
N LEU A 86 11.44 -4.93 0.49
CA LEU A 86 10.09 -5.15 -0.02
C LEU A 86 9.20 -3.97 0.37
N HIS A 87 8.60 -3.29 -0.62
CA HIS A 87 7.60 -2.25 -0.37
C HIS A 87 6.20 -2.75 -0.72
N LEU A 88 5.27 -2.58 0.22
CA LEU A 88 3.87 -3.02 0.11
C LEU A 88 2.91 -1.86 0.32
N SER A 89 1.71 -1.98 -0.22
CA SER A 89 0.66 -0.96 -0.08
C SER A 89 -0.67 -1.59 0.36
N GLY A 90 -1.38 -0.90 1.26
CA GLY A 90 -2.72 -1.27 1.72
C GLY A 90 -3.80 -1.22 0.62
N ILE A 91 -3.51 -0.66 -0.55
CA ILE A 91 -4.39 -0.79 -1.72
C ILE A 91 -4.45 -2.24 -2.20
N THR A 92 -3.33 -2.95 -2.15
CA THR A 92 -3.24 -4.33 -2.69
C THR A 92 -4.21 -5.29 -2.01
N PRO A 93 -4.22 -5.48 -0.69
CA PRO A 93 -5.13 -6.42 -0.04
C PRO A 93 -6.61 -6.02 -0.13
N ALA A 94 -6.90 -4.73 -0.42
CA ALA A 94 -8.25 -4.22 -0.63
C ALA A 94 -8.88 -4.66 -1.96
N LEU A 95 -8.10 -5.19 -2.91
CA LEU A 95 -8.59 -5.54 -4.23
C LEU A 95 -9.31 -6.89 -4.26
N SER A 96 -8.83 -7.88 -3.51
CA SER A 96 -9.40 -9.23 -3.45
C SER A 96 -8.74 -10.09 -2.37
N ASN A 97 -9.39 -11.21 -2.03
CA ASN A 97 -8.79 -12.23 -1.17
C ASN A 97 -7.49 -12.80 -1.75
N SER A 98 -7.42 -12.95 -3.07
CA SER A 98 -6.19 -13.41 -3.73
C SER A 98 -5.03 -12.43 -3.51
N CYS A 99 -5.31 -11.12 -3.54
CA CYS A 99 -4.31 -10.11 -3.22
C CYS A 99 -3.92 -10.10 -1.73
N GLN A 100 -4.79 -10.53 -0.81
CA GLN A 100 -4.41 -10.74 0.60
C GLN A 100 -3.42 -11.91 0.71
N ILE A 101 -3.67 -13.02 0.02
CA ILE A 101 -2.74 -14.16 -0.07
C ILE A 101 -1.38 -13.71 -0.61
N LEU A 102 -1.36 -12.86 -1.65
CA LEU A 102 -0.13 -12.29 -2.19
C LEU A 102 0.66 -11.56 -1.10
N ILE A 103 0.01 -10.64 -0.36
CA ILE A 103 0.68 -9.85 0.68
C ILE A 103 1.24 -10.75 1.78
N GLU A 104 0.47 -11.71 2.26
CA GLU A 104 0.89 -12.66 3.31
C GLU A 104 2.08 -13.50 2.86
N ALA A 105 2.02 -14.06 1.65
CA ALA A 105 3.10 -14.89 1.10
C ALA A 105 4.38 -14.08 0.84
N ALA A 106 4.24 -12.85 0.32
CA ALA A 106 5.38 -11.95 0.10
C ALA A 106 6.05 -11.53 1.42
N ILE A 107 5.27 -11.17 2.45
CA ILE A 107 5.78 -10.85 3.79
C ILE A 107 6.54 -12.05 4.37
N TYR A 108 5.93 -13.24 4.31
CA TYR A 108 6.55 -14.45 4.85
C TYR A 108 7.89 -14.75 4.16
N ALA A 109 7.93 -14.70 2.84
CA ALA A 109 9.15 -14.91 2.07
C ALA A 109 10.23 -13.87 2.36
N ALA A 110 9.85 -12.59 2.40
CA ALA A 110 10.77 -11.49 2.72
C ALA A 110 11.38 -11.62 4.11
N ARG A 111 10.60 -12.05 5.12
CA ARG A 111 11.12 -12.31 6.48
C ARG A 111 12.10 -13.48 6.51
N GLN A 112 11.84 -14.54 5.73
CA GLN A 112 12.79 -15.67 5.61
C GLN A 112 14.12 -15.24 4.96
N LEU A 113 14.09 -14.27 4.05
CA LEU A 113 15.25 -13.73 3.36
C LEU A 113 15.96 -12.61 4.14
N GLY A 114 15.41 -12.20 5.29
CA GLY A 114 15.98 -11.11 6.10
C GLY A 114 15.83 -9.71 5.51
N MET A 115 14.89 -9.54 4.59
CA MET A 115 14.63 -8.25 3.92
C MET A 115 14.01 -7.22 4.86
N THR A 116 14.25 -5.96 4.59
CA THR A 116 13.50 -4.86 5.19
C THR A 116 12.12 -4.74 4.52
N ILE A 117 11.06 -4.65 5.32
CA ILE A 117 9.69 -4.53 4.81
C ILE A 117 9.13 -3.15 5.14
N SER A 118 8.73 -2.39 4.12
CA SER A 118 7.96 -1.15 4.28
C SER A 118 6.52 -1.34 3.84
N PHE A 119 5.59 -0.74 4.57
CA PHE A 119 4.17 -0.82 4.29
C PHE A 119 3.54 0.58 4.34
N ASP A 120 2.92 0.99 3.23
CA ASP A 120 2.09 2.19 3.17
C ASP A 120 0.62 1.81 3.39
N CYS A 121 0.02 2.29 4.48
CA CYS A 121 -1.39 2.03 4.79
C CYS A 121 -2.33 2.42 3.67
N ASN A 122 -2.08 3.52 3.00
CA ASN A 122 -2.68 3.98 1.75
C ASN A 122 -4.19 3.72 1.65
N TYR A 123 -4.91 3.95 2.74
CA TYR A 123 -6.34 3.65 2.85
C TYR A 123 -7.17 4.34 1.78
N ARG A 124 -8.12 3.61 1.24
CA ARG A 124 -9.07 4.10 0.23
C ARG A 124 -10.49 3.64 0.59
N SER A 125 -11.30 4.53 1.13
CA SER A 125 -12.69 4.26 1.54
C SER A 125 -13.59 3.73 0.41
N MET A 126 -13.22 3.96 -0.85
CA MET A 126 -13.92 3.44 -2.01
C MET A 126 -13.64 1.97 -2.32
N LEU A 127 -12.64 1.34 -1.68
CA LEU A 127 -12.27 -0.06 -1.89
C LEU A 127 -12.83 -0.98 -0.79
N TRP A 128 -12.78 -0.54 0.45
CA TRP A 128 -13.21 -1.31 1.62
C TRP A 128 -13.60 -0.40 2.79
N SER A 129 -14.29 -0.95 3.77
CA SER A 129 -14.65 -0.21 4.98
C SER A 129 -13.41 0.07 5.84
N PHE A 130 -13.51 1.07 6.73
CA PHE A 130 -12.43 1.42 7.63
C PHE A 130 -12.10 0.27 8.59
N ASP A 131 -13.12 -0.40 9.13
CA ASP A 131 -12.95 -1.50 10.08
C ASP A 131 -12.34 -2.73 9.41
N GLU A 132 -12.78 -3.09 8.21
CA GLU A 132 -12.18 -4.18 7.43
C GLU A 132 -10.71 -3.90 7.11
N ALA A 133 -10.40 -2.67 6.68
CA ALA A 133 -9.03 -2.26 6.42
C ALA A 133 -8.16 -2.33 7.69
N ARG A 134 -8.69 -1.86 8.82
CA ARG A 134 -8.05 -1.89 10.13
C ARG A 134 -7.70 -3.31 10.55
N ASP A 135 -8.67 -4.22 10.45
CA ASP A 135 -8.49 -5.62 10.84
C ASP A 135 -7.45 -6.33 9.97
N ILE A 136 -7.51 -6.12 8.66
CA ILE A 136 -6.62 -6.82 7.72
C ILE A 136 -5.20 -6.25 7.77
N ILE A 137 -5.04 -4.92 7.68
CA ILE A 137 -3.71 -4.30 7.68
C ILE A 137 -2.99 -4.55 9.01
N SER A 138 -3.70 -4.50 10.14
CA SER A 138 -3.08 -4.71 11.45
C SER A 138 -2.45 -6.10 11.62
N ARG A 139 -2.88 -7.11 10.85
CA ARG A 139 -2.26 -8.46 10.87
C ARG A 139 -0.85 -8.46 10.27
N TYR A 140 -0.55 -7.51 9.37
CA TYR A 140 0.75 -7.42 8.72
C TYR A 140 1.79 -6.69 9.56
N LEU A 141 1.37 -5.78 10.46
CA LEU A 141 2.24 -4.86 11.18
C LEU A 141 3.35 -5.54 12.01
N PRO A 142 3.16 -6.71 12.66
CA PRO A 142 4.24 -7.39 13.38
C PRO A 142 5.44 -7.78 12.49
N TYR A 143 5.26 -7.73 11.18
CA TYR A 143 6.28 -8.10 10.20
C TYR A 143 6.87 -6.90 9.45
N VAL A 144 6.37 -5.69 9.71
CA VAL A 144 6.77 -4.45 9.03
C VAL A 144 7.89 -3.76 9.80
N ASP A 145 8.91 -3.29 9.09
CA ASP A 145 10.02 -2.51 9.66
C ASP A 145 9.78 -1.01 9.53
N VAL A 146 9.19 -0.57 8.41
CA VAL A 146 8.94 0.85 8.12
C VAL A 146 7.47 1.05 7.78
N LEU A 147 6.78 1.85 8.57
CA LEU A 147 5.36 2.14 8.38
C LEU A 147 5.17 3.53 7.78
N ILE A 148 4.28 3.63 6.77
CA ILE A 148 3.86 4.89 6.17
C ILE A 148 2.35 5.04 6.38
N GLY A 149 1.96 6.08 7.11
CA GLY A 149 0.59 6.25 7.60
C GLY A 149 0.34 5.56 8.93
N ILE A 150 -0.64 6.03 9.68
CA ILE A 150 -1.01 5.50 11.00
C ILE A 150 -2.47 5.04 11.07
N GLU A 151 -3.20 5.20 9.99
CA GLU A 151 -4.59 4.75 9.84
C GLU A 151 -4.80 4.02 8.51
N PRO A 152 -5.67 3.02 8.48
CA PRO A 152 -6.46 2.43 9.58
C PRO A 152 -5.68 1.31 10.28
N LEU A 153 -5.36 1.47 11.56
CA LEU A 153 -4.58 0.50 12.34
C LEU A 153 -5.16 0.35 13.74
N HIS A 154 -5.04 -0.84 14.33
CA HIS A 154 -5.35 -1.03 15.74
C HIS A 154 -4.20 -0.52 16.63
N LEU A 155 -4.53 0.40 17.54
CA LEU A 155 -3.64 0.86 18.60
C LEU A 155 -4.43 1.00 19.91
N GLN A 156 -4.96 -0.12 20.41
CA GLN A 156 -5.83 -0.13 21.57
C GLN A 156 -5.05 -0.17 22.88
N ASP A 157 -5.56 0.56 23.87
CA ASP A 157 -5.14 0.44 25.28
C ASP A 157 -5.69 -0.86 25.93
N GLU A 158 -5.40 -1.04 27.23
CA GLU A 158 -5.88 -2.20 28.01
C GLU A 158 -7.42 -2.27 28.16
N ASN A 159 -8.13 -1.18 27.92
CA ASN A 159 -9.58 -1.09 27.99
C ASN A 159 -10.24 -1.25 26.61
N GLY A 160 -9.43 -1.40 25.55
CA GLY A 160 -9.91 -1.54 24.17
C GLY A 160 -10.19 -0.22 23.46
N HIS A 161 -9.86 0.94 24.04
CA HIS A 161 -9.98 2.23 23.39
C HIS A 161 -8.78 2.45 22.44
N ASP A 162 -9.04 2.91 21.23
CA ASP A 162 -7.96 3.25 20.32
C ASP A 162 -7.28 4.56 20.76
N LEU A 163 -5.97 4.52 20.96
CA LEU A 163 -5.19 5.66 21.43
C LEU A 163 -5.18 6.84 20.45
N LYS A 164 -5.62 6.61 19.20
CA LYS A 164 -5.78 7.63 18.17
C LYS A 164 -7.18 8.28 18.17
N ASP A 165 -8.12 7.76 18.96
CA ASP A 165 -9.45 8.33 19.05
C ASP A 165 -9.36 9.77 19.56
N GLY A 166 -9.98 10.69 18.83
CA GLY A 166 -9.92 12.12 19.12
C GLY A 166 -8.66 12.84 18.63
N MET A 167 -7.71 12.15 18.03
CA MET A 167 -6.53 12.81 17.44
C MET A 167 -6.94 13.80 16.34
N SER A 168 -6.37 14.99 16.40
CA SER A 168 -6.59 16.02 15.40
C SER A 168 -6.15 15.57 14.01
N MET A 169 -6.84 16.06 12.96
CA MET A 169 -6.35 15.92 11.58
C MET A 169 -4.97 16.57 11.38
N GLN A 170 -4.68 17.60 12.18
CA GLN A 170 -3.39 18.30 12.25
C GLN A 170 -2.93 18.29 13.72
N PRO A 171 -2.45 17.14 14.22
CA PRO A 171 -2.01 17.01 15.61
C PRO A 171 -0.76 17.86 15.83
N ASP A 172 -0.60 18.35 17.04
CA ASP A 172 0.67 18.91 17.44
C ASP A 172 1.77 17.85 17.55
N TYR A 173 3.02 18.28 17.68
CA TYR A 173 4.15 17.36 17.70
C TYR A 173 4.11 16.42 18.92
N GLU A 174 3.64 16.88 20.09
CA GLU A 174 3.59 16.08 21.31
C GLU A 174 2.55 14.95 21.19
N GLU A 175 1.37 15.25 20.63
CA GLU A 175 0.33 14.25 20.36
C GLU A 175 0.82 13.21 19.33
N GLN A 176 1.47 13.67 18.27
CA GLN A 176 2.01 12.80 17.23
C GLN A 176 3.11 11.87 17.77
N ASP A 177 4.06 12.42 18.53
CA ASP A 177 5.16 11.65 19.12
C ASP A 177 4.65 10.59 20.09
N ARG A 178 3.65 10.91 20.91
CA ARG A 178 3.01 9.94 21.81
C ARG A 178 2.42 8.76 21.05
N ILE A 179 1.71 9.00 19.95
CA ILE A 179 1.12 7.94 19.12
C ILE A 179 2.22 7.13 18.43
N PHE A 180 3.23 7.77 17.87
CA PHE A 180 4.35 7.09 17.21
C PHE A 180 5.13 6.21 18.17
N GLN A 181 5.38 6.70 19.39
CA GLN A 181 6.06 5.91 20.44
C GLN A 181 5.22 4.68 20.81
N ALA A 182 3.91 4.84 21.04
CA ALA A 182 3.02 3.72 21.37
C ALA A 182 2.96 2.68 20.22
N MET A 183 2.99 3.13 18.97
CA MET A 183 3.05 2.24 17.82
C MET A 183 4.40 1.52 17.72
N ALA A 184 5.50 2.23 17.94
CA ALA A 184 6.85 1.66 17.93
C ALA A 184 7.02 0.61 19.04
N ASP A 185 6.53 0.89 20.25
CA ASP A 185 6.58 -0.03 21.37
C ASP A 185 5.76 -1.30 21.13
N ARG A 186 4.61 -1.17 20.46
CA ARG A 186 3.72 -2.30 20.18
C ARG A 186 4.20 -3.19 19.02
N TYR A 187 4.69 -2.59 17.95
CA TYR A 187 4.99 -3.28 16.69
C TYR A 187 6.48 -3.33 16.35
N HIS A 188 7.33 -2.62 17.11
CA HIS A 188 8.79 -2.58 16.95
C HIS A 188 9.26 -2.03 15.60
N PHE A 189 8.57 -1.02 15.05
CA PHE A 189 8.98 -0.37 13.81
C PHE A 189 10.37 0.28 13.94
N LYS A 190 11.16 0.21 12.88
CA LYS A 190 12.42 0.95 12.74
C LYS A 190 12.18 2.42 12.39
N ALA A 191 11.09 2.68 11.66
CA ALA A 191 10.67 4.04 11.29
C ALA A 191 9.15 4.11 11.05
N ILE A 192 8.58 5.26 11.37
CA ILE A 192 7.18 5.61 11.06
C ILE A 192 7.18 6.95 10.35
N ALA A 193 6.48 7.04 9.21
CA ALA A 193 6.28 8.27 8.47
C ALA A 193 4.78 8.57 8.33
N ARG A 194 4.42 9.84 8.40
CA ARG A 194 3.05 10.31 8.16
C ARG A 194 3.07 11.49 7.20
N HIS A 195 2.22 11.45 6.20
CA HIS A 195 1.94 12.60 5.35
C HIS A 195 0.82 13.43 5.95
N VAL A 196 1.03 14.71 6.11
CA VAL A 196 -0.02 15.67 6.48
C VAL A 196 -0.22 16.60 5.30
N ARG A 197 -1.40 16.54 4.67
CA ARG A 197 -1.74 17.39 3.54
C ARG A 197 -2.53 18.59 4.04
N TYR A 198 -2.06 19.79 3.72
CA TYR A 198 -2.79 21.04 3.91
C TYR A 198 -3.45 21.43 2.60
N THR A 199 -4.79 21.44 2.56
CA THR A 199 -5.55 21.84 1.39
C THR A 199 -5.93 23.31 1.53
N HIS A 200 -5.37 24.17 0.70
CA HIS A 200 -5.66 25.61 0.67
C HIS A 200 -6.79 25.93 -0.31
N SER A 201 -6.85 25.21 -1.42
CA SER A 201 -7.93 25.29 -2.43
C SER A 201 -8.02 23.98 -3.22
N SER A 202 -8.94 23.88 -4.18
CA SER A 202 -9.06 22.71 -5.07
C SER A 202 -7.82 22.49 -5.95
N SER A 203 -7.00 23.53 -6.16
CA SER A 203 -5.81 23.51 -7.00
C SER A 203 -4.51 23.76 -6.23
N GLU A 204 -4.57 24.06 -4.92
CA GLU A 204 -3.41 24.41 -4.11
C GLU A 204 -3.37 23.56 -2.83
N ASN A 205 -2.35 22.75 -2.74
CA ASN A 205 -2.07 21.90 -1.58
C ASN A 205 -0.61 22.06 -1.18
N SER A 206 -0.30 21.92 0.12
CA SER A 206 1.05 21.74 0.64
C SER A 206 1.16 20.43 1.44
N LEU A 207 2.37 19.91 1.53
CA LEU A 207 2.74 18.71 2.30
C LEU A 207 3.63 19.12 3.46
#